data_34051de779e0a6136cc6e95a03f1e862
#
_entry.id   34051de779e0a6136cc6e95a03f1e862
#
_cell.length_a   1.000
_cell.length_b   1.000
_cell.length_c   1.000
_cell.angle_alpha   90.00
_cell.angle_beta   90.00
_cell.angle_gamma   90.00
#
_symmetry.space_group_name_H-M   'P 1'
#
loop_
_entity.id
_entity.type
_entity.pdbx_description
1 polymer ?
#
loop_
_entity_poly.entity_id
_entity_poly.type
_entity_poly.pdbx_seq_one_letter_code
_entity_poly.pdbx_strand_id
1 'polypeptide(L)'
;LVYATHGHVHNLKNLPPLAAGDILLHGHTHIPAWTEFGDGNLYLNPGSLSIPKEGSAHSYMTLEDGLFQWKTLEGKAYHTWKAGNV
;
A
#
# COMPACT_ATOMS: atom_id res chain seq x y z
N LEU A 1 -7.63 7.07 9.06
CA LEU A 1 -7.45 5.69 9.55
C LEU A 1 -6.81 4.81 8.48
N VAL A 2 -5.86 4.00 8.87
CA VAL A 2 -5.24 3.00 7.98
C VAL A 2 -5.78 1.63 8.36
N TYR A 3 -6.39 0.94 7.40
CA TYR A 3 -6.86 -0.43 7.56
C TYR A 3 -5.87 -1.37 6.87
N ALA A 4 -5.09 -2.11 7.65
CA ALA A 4 -4.07 -3.02 7.13
C ALA A 4 -4.55 -4.47 7.22
N THR A 5 -4.46 -5.20 6.11
CA THR A 5 -4.89 -6.59 6.02
C THR A 5 -4.00 -7.36 5.04
N HIS A 6 -4.11 -8.68 5.02
CA HIS A 6 -3.35 -9.48 4.07
C HIS A 6 -3.81 -9.26 2.62
N GLY A 7 -5.11 -9.16 2.38
CA GLY A 7 -5.66 -8.94 1.05
C GLY A 7 -6.37 -10.14 0.42
N HIS A 8 -6.34 -11.30 1.09
CA HIS A 8 -7.03 -12.50 0.55
C HIS A 8 -8.53 -12.48 0.85
N VAL A 9 -8.98 -11.76 1.88
CA VAL A 9 -10.40 -11.58 2.23
C VAL A 9 -10.83 -10.15 1.92
N HIS A 10 -10.21 -9.16 2.56
CA HIS A 10 -10.49 -7.74 2.33
C HIS A 10 -9.49 -7.17 1.34
N ASN A 11 -9.97 -6.58 0.25
CA ASN A 11 -9.19 -5.98 -0.82
C ASN A 11 -10.10 -5.03 -1.61
N LEU A 12 -9.66 -4.51 -2.77
CA LEU A 12 -10.48 -3.60 -3.60
C LEU A 12 -11.78 -4.22 -4.10
N LYS A 13 -11.84 -5.55 -4.22
CA LYS A 13 -13.05 -6.26 -4.67
C LYS A 13 -13.98 -6.65 -3.52
N ASN A 14 -13.48 -6.64 -2.29
CA ASN A 14 -14.22 -6.97 -1.09
C ASN A 14 -13.75 -6.04 0.03
N LEU A 15 -14.26 -4.81 0.02
CA LEU A 15 -13.79 -3.76 0.92
C LEU A 15 -14.16 -4.02 2.37
N PRO A 16 -13.23 -3.75 3.32
CA PRO A 16 -13.58 -3.66 4.72
C PRO A 16 -14.42 -2.39 4.99
N PRO A 17 -14.98 -2.21 6.19
CA PRO A 17 -15.74 -1.00 6.52
C PRO A 17 -14.81 0.22 6.63
N LEU A 18 -14.72 0.99 5.54
CA LEU A 18 -13.87 2.19 5.45
C LEU A 18 -14.75 3.44 5.45
N ALA A 19 -14.28 4.49 6.12
CA ALA A 19 -14.83 5.83 6.00
C ALA A 19 -14.12 6.59 4.86
N ALA A 20 -14.73 7.70 4.40
CA ALA A 20 -14.10 8.55 3.39
C ALA A 20 -12.71 9.00 3.85
N GLY A 21 -11.73 8.94 2.97
CA GLY A 21 -10.36 9.31 3.25
C GLY A 21 -9.51 8.25 3.95
N ASP A 22 -10.11 7.13 4.37
CA ASP A 22 -9.34 6.05 4.99
C ASP A 22 -8.45 5.35 3.96
N ILE A 23 -7.39 4.75 4.45
CA ILE A 23 -6.39 4.06 3.62
C ILE A 23 -6.54 2.56 3.79
N LEU A 24 -6.61 1.84 2.67
CA LEU A 24 -6.55 0.37 2.63
C LEU A 24 -5.13 -0.05 2.26
N LEU A 25 -4.47 -0.77 3.16
CA LEU A 25 -3.13 -1.29 2.96
C LEU A 25 -3.19 -2.82 2.96
N HIS A 26 -2.84 -3.44 1.84
CA HIS A 26 -2.76 -4.91 1.78
C HIS A 26 -1.68 -5.38 0.81
N GLY A 27 -1.22 -6.62 1.01
CA GLY A 27 -0.28 -7.29 0.13
C GLY A 27 -0.98 -8.29 -0.79
N HIS A 28 -0.66 -9.56 -0.66
CA HIS A 28 -1.24 -10.70 -1.37
C HIS A 28 -0.93 -10.77 -2.87
N THR A 29 -1.14 -9.69 -3.62
CA THR A 29 -0.91 -9.68 -5.07
C THR A 29 0.57 -9.68 -5.44
N HIS A 30 1.46 -9.30 -4.54
CA HIS A 30 2.90 -9.13 -4.74
C HIS A 30 3.25 -8.04 -5.77
N ILE A 31 2.32 -7.10 -5.99
CA ILE A 31 2.49 -5.99 -6.93
C ILE A 31 2.37 -4.69 -6.15
N PRO A 32 3.39 -3.82 -6.15
CA PRO A 32 3.29 -2.54 -5.45
C PRO A 32 2.20 -1.67 -6.09
N ALA A 33 1.48 -0.91 -5.25
CA ALA A 33 0.38 -0.08 -5.72
C ALA A 33 0.19 1.15 -4.84
N TRP A 34 -0.35 2.22 -5.45
CA TRP A 34 -0.74 3.48 -4.80
C TRP A 34 -1.88 4.09 -5.62
N THR A 35 -3.09 3.63 -5.38
CA THR A 35 -4.26 3.94 -6.22
C THR A 35 -5.37 4.55 -5.38
N GLU A 36 -5.94 5.67 -5.85
CA GLU A 36 -7.11 6.28 -5.23
C GLU A 36 -8.38 5.53 -5.64
N PHE A 37 -9.32 5.44 -4.71
CA PHE A 37 -10.64 4.87 -4.97
C PHE A 37 -11.68 5.48 -4.03
N GLY A 38 -12.96 5.30 -4.34
CA GLY A 38 -14.07 5.75 -3.49
C GLY A 38 -14.01 7.25 -3.17
N ASP A 39 -14.31 7.60 -1.94
CA ASP A 39 -14.41 8.98 -1.45
C ASP A 39 -13.07 9.45 -0.86
N GLY A 40 -12.08 9.66 -1.70
CA GLY A 40 -10.75 10.09 -1.27
C GLY A 40 -9.96 8.98 -0.57
N ASN A 41 -10.39 7.74 -0.69
CA ASN A 41 -9.68 6.58 -0.16
C ASN A 41 -8.44 6.28 -0.99
N LEU A 42 -7.47 5.63 -0.37
CA LEU A 42 -6.23 5.24 -1.04
C LEU A 42 -5.95 3.77 -0.78
N TYR A 43 -5.66 3.04 -1.85
CA TYR A 43 -5.17 1.67 -1.77
C TYR A 43 -3.65 1.67 -1.92
N LEU A 44 -2.96 1.08 -0.95
CA LEU A 44 -1.52 0.93 -0.94
C LEU A 44 -1.13 -0.54 -0.85
N ASN A 45 -0.11 -0.91 -1.61
CA ASN A 45 0.47 -2.26 -1.56
C ASN A 45 1.99 -2.13 -1.58
N PRO A 46 2.71 -2.71 -0.60
CA PRO A 46 4.17 -2.61 -0.54
C PRO A 46 4.89 -3.42 -1.63
N GLY A 47 4.19 -4.29 -2.36
CA GLY A 47 4.82 -5.25 -3.26
C GLY A 47 5.29 -6.47 -2.50
N SER A 48 6.32 -7.14 -3.00
CA SER A 48 6.88 -8.32 -2.34
C SER A 48 8.38 -8.19 -2.14
N LEU A 49 8.82 -8.56 -0.94
CA LEU A 49 10.23 -8.59 -0.62
C LEU A 49 10.93 -9.80 -1.25
N SER A 50 10.23 -10.93 -1.33
CA SER A 50 10.81 -12.20 -1.76
C SER A 50 10.33 -12.69 -3.13
N ILE A 51 9.06 -12.46 -3.49
CA ILE A 51 8.44 -12.99 -4.71
C ILE A 51 7.66 -11.87 -5.42
N PRO A 52 8.33 -10.84 -5.97
CA PRO A 52 7.63 -9.80 -6.71
C PRO A 52 7.05 -10.35 -8.01
N LYS A 53 5.96 -9.72 -8.48
CA LYS A 53 5.25 -10.12 -9.70
C LYS A 53 5.20 -8.98 -10.70
N GLU A 54 4.90 -9.31 -11.95
CA GLU A 54 4.80 -8.38 -13.08
C GLU A 54 6.03 -7.50 -13.26
N GLY A 55 7.21 -8.09 -13.03
CA GLY A 55 8.48 -7.38 -13.21
C GLY A 55 8.77 -6.32 -12.15
N SER A 56 8.01 -6.28 -11.07
CA SER A 56 8.26 -5.32 -9.99
C SER A 56 9.53 -5.67 -9.21
N ALA A 57 10.12 -4.65 -8.58
CA ALA A 57 11.32 -4.84 -7.76
C ALA A 57 10.98 -5.58 -6.46
N HIS A 58 11.96 -6.24 -5.87
CA HIS A 58 11.87 -6.69 -4.47
C HIS A 58 11.75 -5.44 -3.61
N SER A 59 10.64 -5.27 -2.90
CA SER A 59 10.33 -4.01 -2.25
C SER A 59 9.58 -4.17 -0.94
N TYR A 60 9.62 -3.11 -0.16
CA TYR A 60 8.86 -2.96 1.08
C TYR A 60 8.43 -1.51 1.23
N MET A 61 7.59 -1.23 2.22
CA MET A 61 7.14 0.13 2.54
C MET A 61 7.53 0.52 3.95
N THR A 62 7.72 1.82 4.14
CA THR A 62 7.82 2.41 5.47
C THR A 62 6.78 3.52 5.61
N LEU A 63 6.32 3.75 6.84
CA LEU A 63 5.48 4.88 7.19
C LEU A 63 6.12 5.61 8.36
N GLU A 64 6.43 6.90 8.17
CA GLU A 64 7.00 7.75 9.20
C GLU A 64 6.50 9.17 9.01
N ASP A 65 5.94 9.76 10.07
CA ASP A 65 5.40 11.12 10.04
C ASP A 65 4.45 11.39 8.88
N GLY A 66 3.57 10.42 8.58
CA GLY A 66 2.61 10.52 7.50
C GLY A 66 3.19 10.32 6.11
N LEU A 67 4.47 9.99 5.99
CA LEU A 67 5.12 9.74 4.70
C LEU A 67 5.24 8.24 4.44
N PHE A 68 4.56 7.77 3.39
CA PHE A 68 4.71 6.41 2.90
C PHE A 68 5.83 6.38 1.85
N GLN A 69 6.74 5.42 1.99
CA GLN A 69 7.83 5.24 1.03
C GLN A 69 7.91 3.77 0.61
N TRP A 70 8.00 3.54 -0.71
CA TRP A 70 8.27 2.23 -1.28
C TRP A 70 9.77 2.15 -1.54
N LYS A 71 10.43 1.14 -0.95
CA LYS A 71 11.89 1.01 -0.98
C LYS A 71 12.32 -0.33 -1.55
N THR A 72 13.44 -0.33 -2.27
CA THR A 72 14.09 -1.55 -2.73
C THR A 72 14.83 -2.22 -1.57
N LEU A 73 15.36 -3.44 -1.80
CA LEU A 73 16.15 -4.15 -0.79
C LEU A 73 17.38 -3.36 -0.33
N GLU A 74 17.92 -2.50 -1.19
CA GLU A 74 19.07 -1.63 -0.84
C GLU A 74 18.65 -0.44 0.01
N GLY A 75 17.35 -0.30 0.31
CA GLY A 75 16.83 0.81 1.10
C GLY A 75 16.57 2.09 0.30
N LYS A 76 16.66 2.02 -1.03
CA LYS A 76 16.44 3.19 -1.90
C LYS A 76 14.93 3.36 -2.15
N ALA A 77 14.39 4.53 -1.83
CA ALA A 77 13.02 4.87 -2.12
C ALA A 77 12.81 5.08 -3.62
N TYR A 78 11.82 4.39 -4.20
CA TYR A 78 11.47 4.58 -5.62
C TYR A 78 10.09 5.21 -5.80
N HIS A 79 9.29 5.30 -4.75
CA HIS A 79 8.03 6.03 -4.75
C HIS A 79 7.73 6.53 -3.34
N THR A 80 7.10 7.69 -3.23
CA THR A 80 6.68 8.26 -1.95
C THR A 80 5.28 8.83 -2.05
N TRP A 81 4.54 8.83 -0.95
CA TRP A 81 3.23 9.46 -0.86
C TRP A 81 3.04 10.06 0.53
N LYS A 82 2.66 11.33 0.60
CA LYS A 82 2.45 12.04 1.86
C LYS A 82 0.98 12.05 2.22
N ALA A 83 0.64 11.43 3.35
CA ALA A 83 -0.71 11.45 3.89
C ALA A 83 -0.87 12.66 4.84
N GLY A 84 -1.94 13.43 4.69
CA GLY A 84 -2.15 14.61 5.51
C GLY A 84 -2.55 14.31 6.94
N ASN A 85 -3.21 13.18 7.19
CA ASN A 85 -3.84 12.86 8.48
C ASN A 85 -3.50 11.47 9.02
N VAL A 86 -2.31 11.01 8.78
CA VAL A 86 -1.89 9.68 9.25
C VAL A 86 -0.73 9.79 10.22
#